data_686f2a17f559fa32ad656eb1431ee3f8
#
_entry.id   686f2a17f559fa32ad656eb1431ee3f8
#
_cell.length_a   1.000
_cell.length_b   1.000
_cell.length_c   1.000
_cell.angle_alpha   90.00
_cell.angle_beta   90.00
_cell.angle_gamma   90.00
#
_symmetry.space_group_name_H-M   'P 1'
#
loop_
_entity.id
_entity.type
_entity.pdbx_description
1 polymer ?
#
loop_
_entity_poly.entity_id
_entity_poly.type
_entity_poly.pdbx_seq_one_letter_code
_entity_poly.pdbx_strand_id
1 'polypeptide(L)'
;MPTPDFVLDLREKIGHDLLWLSGVSAVVVRPAAGGGDEVLLVRRADDGAWTPVTGIIDPGEEPAVAGAREVLEETEVVAVAERLAWVHALPPTTYANGDRSQYLDLTFRFRWVSGEPGPGDGENSEARWFPVDAVPEMSPEMQARIAHALEPQEAARFTV
;
A
#
# COMPACT_ATOMS: atom_id res chain seq x y z
N MET A 1 -8.73 -3.13 5.54
CA MET A 1 -8.41 -3.96 6.74
C MET A 1 -8.91 -3.28 8.00
N PRO A 2 -9.60 -3.97 8.89
CA PRO A 2 -9.91 -3.40 10.19
C PRO A 2 -8.61 -3.05 10.92
N THR A 3 -8.64 -2.00 11.74
CA THR A 3 -7.47 -1.61 12.53
C THR A 3 -6.92 -2.83 13.29
N PRO A 4 -5.61 -3.15 13.16
CA PRO A 4 -5.03 -4.32 13.82
C PRO A 4 -5.20 -4.31 15.35
N ASP A 5 -5.38 -5.47 15.97
CA ASP A 5 -5.63 -5.59 17.41
C ASP A 5 -4.53 -4.91 18.25
N PHE A 6 -3.26 -5.05 17.87
CA PHE A 6 -2.17 -4.41 18.61
C PHE A 6 -2.27 -2.88 18.60
N VAL A 7 -2.81 -2.29 17.53
CA VAL A 7 -3.06 -0.84 17.46
C VAL A 7 -4.20 -0.46 18.41
N LEU A 8 -5.27 -1.26 18.45
CA LEU A 8 -6.39 -1.06 19.39
C LEU A 8 -5.92 -1.16 20.84
N ASP A 9 -5.12 -2.15 21.18
CA ASP A 9 -4.51 -2.31 22.50
C ASP A 9 -3.62 -1.13 22.92
N LEU A 10 -2.89 -0.56 21.96
CA LEU A 10 -2.10 0.65 22.20
C LEU A 10 -3.00 1.87 22.40
N ARG A 11 -4.06 2.01 21.60
CA ARG A 11 -5.03 3.12 21.73
C ARG A 11 -5.75 3.14 23.07
N GLU A 12 -6.05 1.98 23.66
CA GLU A 12 -6.58 1.91 25.03
C GLU A 12 -5.66 2.56 26.08
N LYS A 13 -4.35 2.55 25.83
CA LYS A 13 -3.33 3.09 26.76
C LYS A 13 -3.00 4.56 26.50
N ILE A 14 -2.96 4.98 25.23
CA ILE A 14 -2.48 6.30 24.81
C ILE A 14 -3.58 7.22 24.28
N GLY A 15 -4.81 6.71 24.12
CA GLY A 15 -5.91 7.49 23.54
C GLY A 15 -5.57 7.97 22.13
N HIS A 16 -5.72 9.26 21.86
CA HIS A 16 -5.49 9.89 20.56
C HIS A 16 -4.05 10.41 20.36
N ASP A 17 -3.13 10.13 21.27
CA ASP A 17 -1.74 10.58 21.13
C ASP A 17 -1.11 10.04 19.85
N LEU A 18 -0.09 10.74 19.37
CA LEU A 18 0.61 10.36 18.14
C LEU A 18 1.25 8.97 18.28
N LEU A 19 0.79 8.04 17.45
CA LEU A 19 1.31 6.68 17.39
C LEU A 19 2.21 6.53 16.16
N TRP A 20 3.45 6.09 16.39
CA TRP A 20 4.40 5.76 15.33
C TRP A 20 4.22 4.30 14.89
N LEU A 21 3.97 4.08 13.61
CA LEU A 21 3.68 2.77 13.01
C LEU A 21 4.58 2.51 11.80
N SER A 22 4.76 1.23 11.49
CA SER A 22 5.37 0.80 10.23
C SER A 22 4.27 0.47 9.23
N GLY A 23 4.34 1.08 8.05
CA GLY A 23 3.43 0.84 6.94
C GLY A 23 4.13 0.17 5.75
N VAL A 24 3.37 -0.53 4.94
CA VAL A 24 3.81 -1.10 3.68
C VAL A 24 2.94 -0.60 2.55
N SER A 25 3.56 -0.31 1.40
CA SER A 25 2.89 -0.03 0.14
C SER A 25 3.32 -1.04 -0.90
N ALA A 26 2.37 -1.74 -1.48
CA ALA A 26 2.60 -2.77 -2.48
C ALA A 26 2.20 -2.26 -3.87
N VAL A 27 3.18 -1.92 -4.70
CA VAL A 27 2.97 -1.56 -6.10
C VAL A 27 3.09 -2.82 -6.94
N VAL A 28 1.96 -3.44 -7.25
CA VAL A 28 1.91 -4.70 -8.02
C VAL A 28 1.88 -4.39 -9.51
N VAL A 29 2.82 -4.99 -10.25
CA VAL A 29 2.99 -4.77 -11.69
C VAL A 29 2.85 -6.08 -12.44
N ARG A 30 2.22 -6.04 -13.61
CA ARG A 30 2.18 -7.15 -14.58
C ARG A 30 2.38 -6.66 -16.01
N PRO A 31 2.85 -7.52 -16.93
CA PRO A 31 2.81 -7.22 -18.36
C PRO A 31 1.36 -7.13 -18.86
N ALA A 32 1.04 -6.10 -19.64
CA ALA A 32 -0.25 -5.98 -20.30
C ALA A 32 -0.32 -6.84 -21.57
N ALA A 33 -1.49 -7.38 -21.87
CA ALA A 33 -1.70 -8.20 -23.08
C ALA A 33 -1.41 -7.45 -24.38
N GLY A 34 -1.59 -6.13 -24.40
CA GLY A 34 -1.33 -5.25 -25.55
C GLY A 34 0.09 -4.68 -25.62
N GLY A 35 0.97 -5.07 -24.70
CA GLY A 35 2.32 -4.49 -24.51
C GLY A 35 2.34 -3.40 -23.44
N GLY A 36 3.52 -3.13 -22.88
CA GLY A 36 3.70 -2.27 -21.72
C GLY A 36 3.38 -2.98 -20.40
N ASP A 37 3.31 -2.22 -19.34
CA ASP A 37 3.00 -2.72 -17.99
C ASP A 37 1.69 -2.13 -17.47
N GLU A 38 1.03 -2.89 -16.61
CA GLU A 38 -0.13 -2.46 -15.81
C GLU A 38 0.22 -2.47 -14.32
N VAL A 39 -0.38 -1.56 -13.58
CA VAL A 39 -0.30 -1.49 -12.12
C VAL A 39 -1.67 -1.76 -11.50
N LEU A 40 -1.69 -2.54 -10.42
CA LEU A 40 -2.88 -2.81 -9.63
C LEU A 40 -3.16 -1.63 -8.70
N LEU A 41 -4.35 -1.08 -8.77
CA LEU A 41 -4.82 -0.04 -7.89
C LEU A 41 -6.15 -0.45 -7.26
N VAL A 42 -6.37 0.05 -6.05
CA VAL A 42 -7.63 -0.09 -5.31
C VAL A 42 -8.29 1.28 -5.15
N ARG A 43 -9.61 1.28 -5.11
CA ARG A 43 -10.40 2.47 -4.83
C ARG A 43 -10.95 2.39 -3.42
N ARG A 44 -10.49 3.25 -2.56
CA ARG A 44 -10.93 3.27 -1.15
C ARG A 44 -12.43 3.50 -1.03
N ALA A 45 -13.08 2.75 -0.14
CA ALA A 45 -14.52 2.88 0.08
C ALA A 45 -14.88 4.13 0.90
N ASP A 46 -13.95 4.63 1.75
CA ASP A 46 -14.17 5.75 2.67
C ASP A 46 -14.16 7.13 1.97
N ASP A 47 -13.22 7.36 1.05
CA ASP A 47 -13.04 8.67 0.38
C ASP A 47 -13.05 8.60 -1.15
N GLY A 48 -13.09 7.38 -1.73
CA GLY A 48 -13.10 7.14 -3.16
C GLY A 48 -11.77 7.37 -3.88
N ALA A 49 -10.68 7.59 -3.14
CA ALA A 49 -9.35 7.80 -3.70
C ALA A 49 -8.79 6.50 -4.30
N TRP A 50 -8.08 6.62 -5.42
CA TRP A 50 -7.29 5.53 -5.98
C TRP A 50 -5.89 5.51 -5.35
N THR A 51 -5.43 4.31 -4.95
CA THR A 51 -4.11 4.10 -4.35
C THR A 51 -3.53 2.75 -4.76
N PRO A 52 -2.20 2.56 -4.70
CA PRO A 52 -1.63 1.22 -4.53
C PRO A 52 -2.21 0.56 -3.28
N VAL A 53 -2.07 -0.75 -3.14
CA VAL A 53 -2.42 -1.44 -1.89
C VAL A 53 -1.50 -0.97 -0.77
N THR A 54 -2.08 -0.64 0.38
CA THR A 54 -1.33 -0.19 1.56
C THR A 54 -1.82 -0.91 2.81
N GLY A 55 -0.95 -1.10 3.78
CA GLY A 55 -1.34 -1.72 5.05
C GLY A 55 -0.39 -1.44 6.18
N ILE A 56 -0.75 -1.92 7.37
CA ILE A 56 0.07 -1.85 8.58
C ILE A 56 0.85 -3.17 8.69
N ILE A 57 2.14 -3.06 8.97
CA ILE A 57 2.99 -4.21 9.26
C ILE A 57 2.75 -4.62 10.71
N ASP A 58 2.35 -5.86 10.93
CA ASP A 58 2.13 -6.40 12.27
C ASP A 58 3.44 -6.64 13.03
N PRO A 59 3.42 -6.56 14.37
CA PRO A 59 4.60 -6.89 15.18
C PRO A 59 5.15 -8.29 14.88
N GLY A 60 6.40 -8.35 14.44
CA GLY A 60 7.08 -9.61 14.08
C GLY A 60 6.84 -10.09 12.65
N GLU A 61 6.04 -9.38 11.87
CA GLU A 61 5.83 -9.66 10.44
C GLU A 61 6.93 -9.00 9.58
N GLU A 62 7.45 -9.75 8.60
CA GLU A 62 8.38 -9.18 7.63
C GLU A 62 7.65 -8.25 6.64
N PRO A 63 8.19 -7.06 6.32
CA PRO A 63 7.49 -6.08 5.48
C PRO A 63 7.03 -6.60 4.12
N ALA A 64 7.84 -7.43 3.45
CA ALA A 64 7.47 -8.01 2.17
C ALA A 64 6.33 -9.05 2.30
N VAL A 65 6.24 -9.73 3.44
CA VAL A 65 5.15 -10.67 3.76
C VAL A 65 3.87 -9.90 4.03
N ALA A 66 3.94 -8.81 4.82
CA ALA A 66 2.83 -7.90 5.05
C ALA A 66 2.24 -7.39 3.73
N GLY A 67 3.10 -6.88 2.83
CA GLY A 67 2.63 -6.39 1.52
C GLY A 67 1.94 -7.46 0.68
N ALA A 68 2.45 -8.70 0.67
CA ALA A 68 1.81 -9.81 -0.05
C ALA A 68 0.46 -10.20 0.57
N ARG A 69 0.35 -10.20 1.89
CA ARG A 69 -0.90 -10.46 2.63
C ARG A 69 -1.95 -9.40 2.30
N GLU A 70 -1.60 -8.12 2.40
CA GLU A 70 -2.51 -7.02 2.09
C GLU A 70 -3.02 -7.08 0.65
N VAL A 71 -2.13 -7.35 -0.32
CA VAL A 71 -2.53 -7.52 -1.72
C VAL A 71 -3.57 -8.63 -1.87
N LEU A 72 -3.35 -9.78 -1.22
CA LEU A 72 -4.28 -10.90 -1.29
C LEU A 72 -5.62 -10.58 -0.62
N GLU A 73 -5.59 -10.00 0.58
CA GLU A 73 -6.79 -9.67 1.37
C GLU A 73 -7.66 -8.61 0.69
N GLU A 74 -7.04 -7.54 0.19
CA GLU A 74 -7.75 -6.42 -0.40
C GLU A 74 -8.18 -6.64 -1.86
N THR A 75 -7.49 -7.53 -2.61
CA THR A 75 -7.67 -7.62 -4.07
C THR A 75 -7.85 -9.02 -4.63
N GLU A 76 -7.73 -10.07 -3.81
CA GLU A 76 -7.74 -11.48 -4.26
C GLU A 76 -6.60 -11.85 -5.24
N VAL A 77 -5.62 -10.96 -5.43
CA VAL A 77 -4.46 -11.16 -6.29
C VAL A 77 -3.30 -11.75 -5.49
N VAL A 78 -2.60 -12.72 -6.07
CA VAL A 78 -1.35 -13.27 -5.54
C VAL A 78 -0.18 -12.55 -6.19
N ALA A 79 0.68 -11.95 -5.36
CA ALA A 79 1.87 -11.25 -5.82
C ALA A 79 3.07 -11.56 -4.93
N VAL A 80 4.28 -11.41 -5.47
CA VAL A 80 5.55 -11.59 -4.75
C VAL A 80 6.39 -10.33 -4.82
N ALA A 81 7.00 -9.97 -3.70
CA ALA A 81 7.90 -8.83 -3.64
C ALA A 81 9.15 -9.08 -4.48
N GLU A 82 9.52 -8.09 -5.30
CA GLU A 82 10.75 -8.12 -6.11
C GLU A 82 11.85 -7.27 -5.50
N ARG A 83 11.50 -6.07 -4.99
CA ARG A 83 12.47 -5.17 -4.38
C ARG A 83 11.80 -4.13 -3.47
N LEU A 84 12.56 -3.64 -2.51
CA LEU A 84 12.22 -2.43 -1.77
C LEU A 84 12.54 -1.21 -2.67
N ALA A 85 11.54 -0.38 -2.94
CA ALA A 85 11.66 0.75 -3.84
C ALA A 85 11.91 2.07 -3.12
N TRP A 86 11.23 2.32 -1.99
CA TRP A 86 11.33 3.57 -1.26
C TRP A 86 11.10 3.37 0.24
N VAL A 87 11.88 4.07 1.05
CA VAL A 87 11.71 4.14 2.51
C VAL A 87 11.61 5.60 2.89
N HIS A 88 10.52 6.02 3.51
CA HIS A 88 10.35 7.40 3.95
C HIS A 88 9.35 7.54 5.10
N ALA A 89 9.50 8.60 5.88
CA ALA A 89 8.56 8.96 6.92
C ALA A 89 7.45 9.84 6.35
N LEU A 90 6.20 9.42 6.56
CA LEU A 90 5.03 10.21 6.17
C LEU A 90 4.79 11.36 7.17
N PRO A 91 4.12 12.45 6.77
CA PRO A 91 3.65 13.43 7.71
C PRO A 91 2.60 12.81 8.66
N PRO A 92 2.42 13.37 9.87
CA PRO A 92 1.38 12.92 10.78
C PRO A 92 -0.02 13.06 10.15
N THR A 93 -0.86 12.05 10.37
CA THR A 93 -2.26 12.03 9.93
C THR A 93 -3.18 12.04 11.16
N THR A 94 -4.28 12.77 11.07
CA THR A 94 -5.36 12.73 12.05
C THR A 94 -6.61 12.14 11.40
N TYR A 95 -7.11 11.06 11.97
CA TYR A 95 -8.31 10.36 11.50
C TYR A 95 -9.59 11.05 12.00
N ALA A 96 -10.73 10.70 11.40
CA ALA A 96 -12.03 11.29 11.74
C ALA A 96 -12.44 11.06 13.21
N ASN A 97 -11.98 9.96 13.82
CA ASN A 97 -12.22 9.65 15.24
C ASN A 97 -11.27 10.41 16.20
N GLY A 98 -10.35 11.22 15.68
CA GLY A 98 -9.37 11.98 16.46
C GLY A 98 -8.03 11.28 16.68
N ASP A 99 -7.88 10.02 16.30
CA ASP A 99 -6.61 9.30 16.41
C ASP A 99 -5.54 9.94 15.53
N ARG A 100 -4.32 10.02 16.07
CA ARG A 100 -3.17 10.57 15.35
C ARG A 100 -2.15 9.47 15.12
N SER A 101 -1.73 9.31 13.87
CA SER A 101 -0.68 8.35 13.51
C SER A 101 0.34 8.97 12.58
N GLN A 102 1.53 8.41 12.61
CA GLN A 102 2.59 8.72 11.67
C GLN A 102 3.26 7.40 11.26
N TYR A 103 3.60 7.28 9.98
CA TYR A 103 4.12 6.02 9.44
C TYR A 103 5.54 6.17 8.92
N LEU A 104 6.37 5.16 9.20
CA LEU A 104 7.49 4.82 8.35
C LEU A 104 6.94 3.92 7.23
N ASP A 105 6.88 4.44 6.00
CA ASP A 105 6.41 3.68 4.84
C ASP A 105 7.55 2.95 4.14
N LEU A 106 7.32 1.67 3.86
CA LEU A 106 8.17 0.83 3.03
C LEU A 106 7.42 0.49 1.75
N THR A 107 7.74 1.18 0.66
CA THR A 107 7.15 0.93 -0.65
C THR A 107 7.93 -0.16 -1.37
N PHE A 108 7.26 -1.24 -1.75
CA PHE A 108 7.82 -2.35 -2.53
C PHE A 108 7.23 -2.40 -3.94
N ARG A 109 8.07 -2.82 -4.90
CA ARG A 109 7.63 -3.36 -6.18
C ARG A 109 7.28 -4.83 -5.99
N PHE A 110 6.07 -5.20 -6.41
CA PHE A 110 5.59 -6.57 -6.45
C PHE A 110 5.37 -7.01 -7.90
N ARG A 111 5.56 -8.29 -8.16
CA ARG A 111 5.20 -8.94 -9.42
C ARG A 111 3.95 -9.77 -9.23
N TRP A 112 2.99 -9.59 -10.11
CA TRP A 112 1.80 -10.44 -10.19
C TRP A 112 2.18 -11.90 -10.46
N VAL A 113 1.50 -12.82 -9.81
CA VAL A 113 1.65 -14.27 -9.98
C VAL A 113 0.38 -14.88 -10.55
N SER A 114 -0.76 -14.57 -9.93
CA SER A 114 -2.06 -15.11 -10.32
C SER A 114 -3.22 -14.31 -9.72
N GLY A 115 -4.43 -14.63 -10.11
CA GLY A 115 -5.66 -13.98 -9.64
C GLY A 115 -6.06 -12.77 -10.48
N GLU A 116 -7.35 -12.49 -10.51
CA GLU A 116 -7.93 -11.28 -11.08
C GLU A 116 -8.47 -10.40 -9.94
N PRO A 117 -8.32 -9.08 -10.05
CA PRO A 117 -8.65 -8.19 -8.95
C PRO A 117 -10.14 -8.11 -8.67
N GLY A 118 -10.49 -8.22 -7.41
CA GLY A 118 -11.81 -7.98 -6.84
C GLY A 118 -11.68 -7.24 -5.50
N PRO A 119 -12.75 -6.59 -5.00
CA PRO A 119 -12.74 -5.92 -3.70
C PRO A 119 -12.84 -6.98 -2.57
N GLY A 120 -11.69 -7.51 -2.13
CA GLY A 120 -11.61 -8.69 -1.27
C GLY A 120 -12.30 -8.54 0.09
N ASP A 121 -11.79 -7.66 0.96
CA ASP A 121 -12.24 -7.52 2.36
C ASP A 121 -13.31 -6.43 2.60
N GLY A 122 -13.66 -5.68 1.55
CA GLY A 122 -14.67 -4.63 1.60
C GLY A 122 -14.15 -3.23 2.03
N GLU A 123 -12.87 -3.07 2.29
CA GLU A 123 -12.25 -1.75 2.50
C GLU A 123 -12.19 -0.91 1.22
N ASN A 124 -12.14 -1.61 0.10
CA ASN A 124 -12.12 -1.02 -1.22
C ASN A 124 -13.42 -1.30 -1.96
N SER A 125 -13.89 -0.31 -2.71
CA SER A 125 -15.06 -0.44 -3.57
C SER A 125 -14.71 -1.07 -4.93
N GLU A 126 -13.46 -0.94 -5.35
CA GLU A 126 -12.95 -1.47 -6.62
C GLU A 126 -11.47 -1.87 -6.47
N ALA A 127 -11.06 -2.89 -7.24
CA ALA A 127 -9.66 -3.21 -7.50
C ALA A 127 -9.51 -3.46 -8.99
N ARG A 128 -8.53 -2.80 -9.66
CA ARG A 128 -8.39 -2.84 -11.12
C ARG A 128 -6.95 -2.66 -11.57
N TRP A 129 -6.65 -3.21 -12.75
CA TRP A 129 -5.43 -2.94 -13.49
C TRP A 129 -5.55 -1.66 -14.31
N PHE A 130 -4.49 -0.86 -14.29
CA PHE A 130 -4.36 0.35 -15.11
C PHE A 130 -3.02 0.34 -15.83
N PRO A 131 -2.97 0.76 -17.12
CA PRO A 131 -1.70 1.03 -17.76
C PRO A 131 -0.86 2.00 -16.92
N VAL A 132 0.44 1.74 -16.77
CA VAL A 132 1.33 2.58 -15.92
C VAL A 132 1.42 4.03 -16.38
N ASP A 133 1.13 4.30 -17.64
CA ASP A 133 1.09 5.63 -18.26
C ASP A 133 -0.30 6.28 -18.28
N ALA A 134 -1.32 5.60 -17.75
CA ALA A 134 -2.72 6.05 -17.72
C ALA A 134 -3.40 5.74 -16.39
N VAL A 135 -2.69 5.95 -15.28
CA VAL A 135 -3.26 5.79 -13.92
C VAL A 135 -4.27 6.91 -13.62
N PRO A 136 -5.32 6.63 -12.82
CA PRO A 136 -6.27 7.64 -12.42
C PRO A 136 -5.64 8.74 -11.57
N GLU A 137 -6.33 9.86 -11.41
CA GLU A 137 -5.91 10.92 -10.50
C GLU A 137 -5.78 10.40 -9.07
N MET A 138 -4.67 10.73 -8.43
CA MET A 138 -4.37 10.37 -7.05
C MET A 138 -3.44 11.42 -6.41
N SER A 139 -3.23 11.33 -5.11
CA SER A 139 -2.34 12.26 -4.41
C SER A 139 -0.91 12.18 -4.96
N PRO A 140 -0.13 13.28 -4.88
CA PRO A 140 1.28 13.28 -5.30
C PRO A 140 2.11 12.21 -4.55
N GLU A 141 1.79 11.92 -3.32
CA GLU A 141 2.40 10.88 -2.49
C GLU A 141 2.21 9.49 -3.12
N MET A 142 0.97 9.13 -3.50
CA MET A 142 0.68 7.85 -4.12
C MET A 142 1.28 7.72 -5.52
N GLN A 143 1.31 8.82 -6.28
CA GLN A 143 2.01 8.86 -7.56
C GLN A 143 3.52 8.60 -7.40
N ALA A 144 4.15 9.19 -6.37
CA ALA A 144 5.57 8.99 -6.07
C ALA A 144 5.89 7.53 -5.73
N ARG A 145 5.02 6.84 -4.96
CA ARG A 145 5.20 5.41 -4.65
C ARG A 145 5.22 4.56 -5.93
N ILE A 146 4.27 4.79 -6.83
CA ILE A 146 4.23 4.10 -8.13
C ILE A 146 5.49 4.42 -8.94
N ALA A 147 5.85 5.69 -9.06
CA ALA A 147 7.02 6.11 -9.83
C ALA A 147 8.31 5.45 -9.34
N HIS A 148 8.56 5.44 -8.02
CA HIS A 148 9.75 4.81 -7.45
C HIS A 148 9.74 3.28 -7.62
N ALA A 149 8.58 2.63 -7.57
CA ALA A 149 8.47 1.21 -7.83
C ALA A 149 8.73 0.85 -9.31
N LEU A 150 8.46 1.76 -10.24
CA LEU A 150 8.69 1.56 -11.68
C LEU A 150 10.11 1.92 -12.13
N GLU A 151 10.90 2.63 -11.31
CA GLU A 151 12.29 2.96 -11.62
C GLU A 151 13.13 1.68 -11.82
N PRO A 152 14.06 1.67 -12.80
CA PRO A 152 14.85 0.48 -13.10
C PRO A 152 15.99 0.20 -12.12
N GLN A 153 16.18 1.05 -11.11
CA GLN A 153 17.26 0.89 -10.12
C GLN A 153 16.94 -0.18 -9.08
N GLU A 154 17.95 -0.92 -8.64
CA GLU A 154 17.80 -1.96 -7.61
C GLU A 154 17.81 -1.39 -6.18
N ALA A 155 18.55 -0.29 -5.95
CA ALA A 155 18.64 0.33 -4.64
C ALA A 155 17.37 1.10 -4.29
N ALA A 156 16.92 0.96 -3.04
CA ALA A 156 15.80 1.73 -2.53
C ALA A 156 16.13 3.23 -2.45
N ARG A 157 15.15 4.07 -2.74
CA ARG A 157 15.20 5.51 -2.49
C ARG A 157 15.08 5.80 -1.00
N PHE A 158 15.77 6.84 -0.55
CA PHE A 158 15.61 7.41 0.79
C PHE A 158 15.94 8.90 0.76
N THR A 159 15.44 9.63 1.72
CA THR A 159 15.71 11.07 1.90
C THR A 159 16.76 11.28 2.98
N VAL A 160 17.69 12.21 2.75
CA VAL A 160 18.74 12.64 3.69
C VAL A 160 18.46 14.05 4.20
#